data_54228e44769d56a0d90ea514bec3835d
#
_entry.id   54228e44769d56a0d90ea514bec3835d
#
_cell.length_a   1.000
_cell.length_b   1.000
_cell.length_c   1.000
_cell.angle_alpha   90.00
_cell.angle_beta   90.00
_cell.angle_gamma   90.00
#
_symmetry.space_group_name_H-M   'P 1'
#
loop_
_entity.id
_entity.type
_entity.pdbx_description
1 polymer ?
#
loop_
_entity_poly.entity_id
_entity_poly.type
_entity_poly.pdbx_seq_one_letter_code
_entity_poly.pdbx_strand_id
1 'polypeptide(L)'
;MSCGTLSLQYFWVKSKGEVMRNAITIKKEFNAPISEVFDLLSKHATYNKAFAPLQVVRVKDSADPERPDGIGSVRRMGFGPIKPLQEEITLLEENKRIEYKLINNPLVKHHLGQIDFKEITPFVTLVTYKIEFTAKAPFVSKLILAQLKAAITLGFSKLAKSVAS
;
A
#
# COMPACT_ATOMS: atom_id res chain seq x y z
N MET A 1 -13.73 -47.76 26.98
CA MET A 1 -13.92 -46.30 27.09
C MET A 1 -12.58 -45.65 27.40
N SER A 2 -11.95 -45.09 26.42
CA SER A 2 -10.69 -44.36 26.62
C SER A 2 -10.78 -43.05 25.87
N CYS A 3 -10.80 -41.98 26.64
CA CYS A 3 -10.90 -40.60 26.17
C CYS A 3 -9.51 -40.16 25.70
N GLY A 4 -9.33 -39.98 24.39
CA GLY A 4 -8.09 -39.47 23.80
C GLY A 4 -8.04 -37.94 23.86
N THR A 5 -7.17 -37.43 24.69
CA THR A 5 -6.88 -36.00 24.85
C THR A 5 -6.10 -35.50 23.62
N LEU A 6 -6.72 -34.66 22.78
CA LEU A 6 -6.04 -33.93 21.69
C LEU A 6 -5.16 -32.82 22.31
N SER A 7 -3.87 -33.08 22.35
CA SER A 7 -2.85 -32.09 22.70
C SER A 7 -2.60 -31.16 21.48
N LEU A 8 -3.07 -29.92 21.57
CA LEU A 8 -2.68 -28.85 20.66
C LEU A 8 -1.24 -28.42 20.99
N GLN A 9 -0.27 -28.99 20.28
CA GLN A 9 1.09 -28.50 20.32
C GLN A 9 1.23 -27.27 19.41
N TYR A 10 1.24 -26.09 20.03
CA TYR A 10 1.71 -24.87 19.39
C TYR A 10 3.21 -24.99 19.15
N PHE A 11 3.57 -25.27 17.90
CA PHE A 11 4.97 -25.28 17.48
C PHE A 11 5.44 -23.83 17.29
N TRP A 12 6.07 -23.26 18.32
CA TRP A 12 6.82 -22.02 18.24
C TRP A 12 8.14 -22.28 17.52
N VAL A 13 8.16 -22.15 16.20
CA VAL A 13 9.42 -22.04 15.45
C VAL A 13 9.92 -20.61 15.61
N LYS A 14 10.82 -20.42 16.55
CA LYS A 14 11.61 -19.19 16.70
C LYS A 14 12.67 -19.19 15.61
N SER A 15 12.39 -18.58 14.44
CA SER A 15 13.43 -18.24 13.49
C SER A 15 14.21 -17.04 14.05
N LYS A 16 15.49 -17.25 14.31
CA LYS A 16 16.43 -16.20 14.73
C LYS A 16 16.54 -15.18 13.60
N GLY A 17 16.07 -13.93 13.85
CA GLY A 17 16.34 -12.79 12.99
C GLY A 17 15.14 -12.12 12.32
N GLU A 18 13.91 -12.54 12.57
CA GLU A 18 12.73 -11.86 12.04
C GLU A 18 12.45 -10.59 12.87
N VAL A 19 12.87 -9.46 12.33
CA VAL A 19 12.43 -8.15 12.84
C VAL A 19 10.90 -8.14 12.73
N MET A 20 10.19 -8.08 13.85
CA MET A 20 8.73 -7.95 13.86
C MET A 20 8.35 -6.67 13.12
N ARG A 21 7.96 -6.82 11.86
CA ARG A 21 7.53 -5.70 11.03
C ARG A 21 6.10 -5.36 11.41
N ASN A 22 5.90 -4.11 11.85
CA ASN A 22 4.54 -3.63 12.01
C ASN A 22 3.92 -3.49 10.62
N ALA A 23 2.77 -4.11 10.41
CA ALA A 23 2.08 -4.09 9.14
C ALA A 23 0.57 -3.86 9.32
N ILE A 24 -0.03 -3.23 8.32
CA ILE A 24 -1.48 -3.16 8.14
C ILE A 24 -1.85 -3.77 6.80
N THR A 25 -3.05 -4.34 6.72
CA THR A 25 -3.63 -4.83 5.48
C THR A 25 -5.06 -4.30 5.36
N ILE A 26 -5.38 -3.78 4.18
CA ILE A 26 -6.70 -3.26 3.83
C ILE A 26 -7.13 -3.98 2.57
N LYS A 27 -8.37 -4.49 2.56
CA LYS A 27 -8.98 -5.11 1.38
C LYS A 27 -10.17 -4.28 0.94
N LYS A 28 -10.28 -4.05 -0.36
CA LYS A 28 -11.40 -3.30 -0.94
C LYS A 28 -11.77 -3.89 -2.30
N GLU A 29 -13.05 -4.13 -2.50
CA GLU A 29 -13.60 -4.47 -3.81
C GLU A 29 -13.92 -3.20 -4.59
N PHE A 30 -13.58 -3.24 -5.88
CA PHE A 30 -13.90 -2.24 -6.89
C PHE A 30 -14.81 -2.89 -7.92
N ASN A 31 -15.95 -2.27 -8.20
CA ASN A 31 -16.89 -2.74 -9.23
C ASN A 31 -16.42 -2.26 -10.61
N ALA A 32 -15.28 -2.77 -11.04
CA ALA A 32 -14.66 -2.46 -12.33
C ALA A 32 -13.69 -3.59 -12.74
N PRO A 33 -13.38 -3.72 -14.05
CA PRO A 33 -12.36 -4.64 -14.55
C PRO A 33 -10.98 -4.38 -13.94
N ILE A 34 -10.17 -5.43 -13.82
CA ILE A 34 -8.86 -5.36 -13.18
C ILE A 34 -7.92 -4.36 -13.87
N SER A 35 -7.98 -4.24 -15.20
CA SER A 35 -7.18 -3.29 -15.98
C SER A 35 -7.52 -1.84 -15.64
N GLU A 36 -8.80 -1.53 -15.44
CA GLU A 36 -9.25 -0.18 -15.08
C GLU A 36 -8.83 0.19 -13.66
N VAL A 37 -8.99 -0.74 -12.71
CA VAL A 37 -8.59 -0.54 -11.32
C VAL A 37 -7.06 -0.41 -11.20
N PHE A 38 -6.31 -1.21 -11.98
CA PHE A 38 -4.86 -1.11 -12.03
C PHE A 38 -4.41 0.24 -12.61
N ASP A 39 -4.98 0.68 -13.74
CA ASP A 39 -4.68 1.98 -14.34
C ASP A 39 -5.00 3.14 -13.39
N LEU A 40 -6.12 3.06 -12.68
CA LEU A 40 -6.50 4.05 -11.66
C LEU A 40 -5.45 4.15 -10.55
N LEU A 41 -5.02 3.02 -9.96
CA LEU A 41 -4.13 2.99 -8.80
C LEU A 41 -2.64 3.10 -9.16
N SER A 42 -2.26 2.92 -10.41
CA SER A 42 -0.89 3.14 -10.88
C SER A 42 -0.56 4.63 -11.10
N LYS A 43 -1.56 5.49 -11.25
CA LYS A 43 -1.37 6.93 -11.49
C LYS A 43 -1.21 7.71 -10.19
N HIS A 44 -0.10 8.43 -10.03
CA HIS A 44 0.16 9.25 -8.84
C HIS A 44 -0.91 10.32 -8.61
N ALA A 45 -1.45 10.92 -9.69
CA ALA A 45 -2.48 11.95 -9.60
C ALA A 45 -3.79 11.47 -8.95
N THR A 46 -4.11 10.17 -9.05
CA THR A 46 -5.30 9.57 -8.46
C THR A 46 -5.33 9.76 -6.94
N TYR A 47 -4.16 9.70 -6.31
CA TYR A 47 -4.05 9.82 -4.85
C TYR A 47 -4.42 11.21 -4.32
N ASN A 48 -4.36 12.27 -5.14
CA ASN A 48 -4.85 13.60 -4.78
C ASN A 48 -6.36 13.60 -4.53
N LYS A 49 -7.13 12.83 -5.31
CA LYS A 49 -8.59 12.67 -5.12
C LYS A 49 -8.89 11.81 -3.90
N ALA A 50 -8.12 10.74 -3.71
CA ALA A 50 -8.32 9.80 -2.61
C ALA A 50 -8.05 10.43 -1.24
N PHE A 51 -6.95 11.17 -1.12
CA PHE A 51 -6.39 11.59 0.16
C PHE A 51 -6.43 13.10 0.41
N ALA A 52 -7.21 13.87 -0.37
CA ALA A 52 -7.36 15.30 -0.11
C ALA A 52 -7.67 15.57 1.39
N PRO A 53 -7.02 16.59 2.01
CA PRO A 53 -6.20 17.65 1.43
C PRO A 53 -4.70 17.31 1.23
N LEU A 54 -4.27 16.06 1.45
CA LEU A 54 -2.92 15.61 1.12
C LEU A 54 -2.68 15.77 -0.38
N GLN A 55 -1.55 16.36 -0.73
CA GLN A 55 -1.12 16.53 -2.12
C GLN A 55 -0.03 15.54 -2.48
N VAL A 56 -0.17 14.90 -3.63
CA VAL A 56 0.81 13.98 -4.22
C VAL A 56 1.28 14.61 -5.53
N VAL A 57 2.60 14.79 -5.66
CA VAL A 57 3.23 15.39 -6.83
C VAL A 57 4.35 14.48 -7.31
N ARG A 58 4.36 14.11 -8.59
CA ARG A 58 5.49 13.42 -9.20
C ARG A 58 6.66 14.41 -9.35
N VAL A 59 7.83 14.01 -8.86
CA VAL A 59 9.06 14.83 -8.89
C VAL A 59 10.18 14.19 -9.71
N LYS A 60 10.00 12.93 -10.10
CA LYS A 60 10.89 12.22 -11.01
C LYS A 60 10.05 11.24 -11.82
N ASP A 61 10.23 11.27 -13.13
CA ASP A 61 9.61 10.31 -14.05
C ASP A 61 10.32 8.95 -13.99
N SER A 62 9.63 7.89 -14.38
CA SER A 62 10.27 6.61 -14.67
C SER A 62 11.15 6.72 -15.91
N ALA A 63 11.94 5.69 -16.17
CA ALA A 63 12.73 5.60 -17.42
C ALA A 63 11.87 5.29 -18.65
N ASP A 64 10.62 4.84 -18.45
CA ASP A 64 9.66 4.53 -19.51
C ASP A 64 8.79 5.77 -19.78
N PRO A 65 8.93 6.45 -20.95
CA PRO A 65 8.15 7.64 -21.27
C PRO A 65 6.65 7.37 -21.44
N GLU A 66 6.26 6.14 -21.79
CA GLU A 66 4.87 5.74 -21.92
C GLU A 66 4.20 5.54 -20.53
N ARG A 67 5.01 5.32 -19.51
CA ARG A 67 4.56 5.10 -18.12
C ARG A 67 5.33 5.99 -17.13
N PRO A 68 5.15 7.31 -17.16
CA PRO A 68 5.94 8.25 -16.33
C PRO A 68 5.79 8.00 -14.82
N ASP A 69 4.69 7.38 -14.37
CA ASP A 69 4.46 6.94 -12.98
C ASP A 69 4.97 5.50 -12.72
N GLY A 70 5.73 4.91 -13.64
CA GLY A 70 6.26 3.55 -13.60
C GLY A 70 7.43 3.35 -12.63
N ILE A 71 8.15 2.23 -12.81
CA ILE A 71 9.28 1.83 -11.95
C ILE A 71 10.38 2.92 -11.98
N GLY A 72 10.87 3.28 -10.78
CA GLY A 72 11.88 4.32 -10.60
C GLY A 72 11.33 5.75 -10.58
N SER A 73 10.02 5.94 -10.83
CA SER A 73 9.38 7.24 -10.61
C SER A 73 9.32 7.57 -9.12
N VAL A 74 9.39 8.87 -8.80
CA VAL A 74 9.33 9.35 -7.41
C VAL A 74 8.19 10.34 -7.26
N ARG A 75 7.39 10.15 -6.22
CA ARG A 75 6.36 11.08 -5.80
C ARG A 75 6.67 11.70 -4.44
N ARG A 76 6.30 12.94 -4.26
CA ARG A 76 6.32 13.66 -2.99
C ARG A 76 4.91 13.85 -2.46
N MET A 77 4.76 13.72 -1.13
CA MET A 77 3.47 13.87 -0.46
C MET A 77 3.58 14.77 0.76
N GLY A 78 2.52 15.56 0.97
CA GLY A 78 2.40 16.48 2.10
C GLY A 78 1.26 17.47 1.94
N PHE A 79 1.33 18.54 2.70
CA PHE A 79 0.29 19.58 2.73
C PHE A 79 0.84 20.91 2.26
N GLY A 80 0.16 21.56 1.34
CA GLY A 80 0.60 22.85 0.79
C GLY A 80 2.04 22.79 0.26
N PRO A 81 2.93 23.71 0.67
CA PRO A 81 4.32 23.71 0.22
C PRO A 81 5.19 22.63 0.89
N ILE A 82 4.75 22.06 2.01
CA ILE A 82 5.52 21.10 2.81
C ILE A 82 5.18 19.67 2.39
N LYS A 83 6.09 19.03 1.66
CA LYS A 83 5.95 17.65 1.17
C LYS A 83 7.17 16.80 1.57
N PRO A 84 7.25 16.39 2.85
CA PRO A 84 8.44 15.73 3.39
C PRO A 84 8.56 14.25 3.00
N LEU A 85 7.45 13.63 2.61
CA LEU A 85 7.44 12.21 2.27
C LEU A 85 7.80 12.04 0.79
N GLN A 86 8.73 11.14 0.52
CA GLN A 86 9.10 10.74 -0.84
C GLN A 86 8.96 9.24 -0.98
N GLU A 87 8.29 8.80 -2.03
CA GLU A 87 8.12 7.40 -2.36
C GLU A 87 8.61 7.12 -3.77
N GLU A 88 9.32 6.01 -3.93
CA GLU A 88 9.79 5.48 -5.20
C GLU A 88 9.01 4.21 -5.54
N ILE A 89 8.49 4.11 -6.78
CA ILE A 89 7.90 2.88 -7.30
C ILE A 89 9.02 1.89 -7.58
N THR A 90 8.97 0.73 -6.93
CA THR A 90 10.00 -0.32 -7.03
C THR A 90 9.57 -1.50 -7.87
N LEU A 91 8.26 -1.73 -8.00
CA LEU A 91 7.68 -2.78 -8.83
C LEU A 91 6.37 -2.31 -9.45
N LEU A 92 6.15 -2.63 -10.71
CA LEU A 92 4.90 -2.41 -11.43
C LEU A 92 4.65 -3.61 -12.35
N GLU A 93 3.89 -4.59 -11.87
CA GLU A 93 3.42 -5.74 -12.66
C GLU A 93 1.97 -5.50 -13.05
N GLU A 94 1.72 -5.38 -14.35
CA GLU A 94 0.41 -5.05 -14.89
C GLU A 94 -0.67 -6.03 -14.41
N ASN A 95 -1.77 -5.46 -13.89
CA ASN A 95 -2.92 -6.20 -13.36
C ASN A 95 -2.60 -7.19 -12.21
N LYS A 96 -1.41 -7.07 -11.61
CA LYS A 96 -0.97 -7.98 -10.53
C LYS A 96 -0.54 -7.22 -9.29
N ARG A 97 0.47 -6.33 -9.42
CA ARG A 97 1.10 -5.74 -8.23
C ARG A 97 1.76 -4.40 -8.50
N ILE A 98 1.66 -3.51 -7.52
CA ILE A 98 2.44 -2.28 -7.40
C ILE A 98 3.17 -2.32 -6.07
N GLU A 99 4.49 -2.05 -6.08
CA GLU A 99 5.26 -1.85 -4.85
C GLU A 99 5.97 -0.50 -4.86
N TYR A 100 6.11 0.07 -3.67
CA TYR A 100 6.82 1.32 -3.47
C TYR A 100 7.46 1.38 -2.08
N LYS A 101 8.48 2.19 -1.92
CA LYS A 101 9.19 2.40 -0.66
C LYS A 101 9.38 3.88 -0.37
N LEU A 102 9.41 4.24 0.91
CA LEU A 102 9.89 5.54 1.34
C LEU A 102 11.39 5.65 1.09
N ILE A 103 11.80 6.78 0.53
CA ILE A 103 13.21 7.14 0.32
C ILE A 103 13.52 8.45 1.05
N ASN A 104 14.81 8.68 1.32
CA ASN A 104 15.32 9.92 1.94
C ASN A 104 14.65 10.29 3.28
N ASN A 105 14.25 9.30 4.07
CA ASN A 105 13.63 9.52 5.37
C ASN A 105 14.47 8.88 6.50
N PRO A 106 15.28 9.69 7.23
CA PRO A 106 16.19 9.17 8.25
C PRO A 106 15.49 8.62 9.49
N LEU A 107 14.19 8.87 9.68
CA LEU A 107 13.40 8.41 10.82
C LEU A 107 12.76 7.04 10.59
N VAL A 108 12.78 6.54 9.36
CA VAL A 108 12.20 5.26 8.98
C VAL A 108 13.29 4.21 8.82
N LYS A 109 13.14 3.07 9.50
CA LYS A 109 14.03 1.91 9.37
C LYS A 109 13.62 1.00 8.22
N HIS A 110 12.31 0.83 8.03
CA HIS A 110 11.74 -0.03 7.00
C HIS A 110 10.39 0.51 6.55
N HIS A 111 10.17 0.49 5.26
CA HIS A 111 8.86 0.74 4.66
C HIS A 111 8.73 -0.05 3.36
N LEU A 112 7.59 -0.68 3.19
CA LEU A 112 7.16 -1.30 1.95
C LEU A 112 5.64 -1.12 1.83
N GLY A 113 5.20 -0.44 0.79
CA GLY A 113 3.81 -0.42 0.36
C GLY A 113 3.63 -1.40 -0.79
N GLN A 114 2.61 -2.25 -0.71
CA GLN A 114 2.29 -3.26 -1.70
C GLN A 114 0.80 -3.24 -1.97
N ILE A 115 0.43 -3.18 -3.25
CA ILE A 115 -0.95 -3.22 -3.71
C ILE A 115 -1.08 -4.41 -4.65
N ASP A 116 -1.84 -5.42 -4.24
CA ASP A 116 -2.13 -6.61 -5.03
C ASP A 116 -3.54 -6.52 -5.63
N PHE A 117 -3.67 -6.97 -6.88
CA PHE A 117 -4.90 -6.99 -7.64
C PHE A 117 -5.32 -8.43 -7.92
N LYS A 118 -6.60 -8.72 -7.72
CA LYS A 118 -7.18 -10.03 -8.02
C LYS A 118 -8.54 -9.85 -8.67
N GLU A 119 -8.71 -10.36 -9.87
CA GLU A 119 -10.01 -10.47 -10.52
C GLU A 119 -10.90 -11.46 -9.75
N ILE A 120 -12.08 -11.02 -9.35
CA ILE A 120 -13.10 -11.87 -8.71
C ILE A 120 -14.14 -12.28 -9.77
N THR A 121 -14.56 -11.30 -10.59
CA THR A 121 -15.36 -11.47 -11.81
C THR A 121 -14.83 -10.50 -12.85
N PRO A 122 -15.24 -10.60 -14.14
CA PRO A 122 -14.82 -9.64 -15.17
C PRO A 122 -15.10 -8.16 -14.84
N PHE A 123 -16.02 -7.91 -13.90
CA PHE A 123 -16.45 -6.56 -13.49
C PHE A 123 -16.20 -6.26 -12.00
N VAL A 124 -15.48 -7.13 -11.29
CA VAL A 124 -15.17 -6.94 -9.87
C VAL A 124 -13.72 -7.30 -9.59
N THR A 125 -12.97 -6.35 -9.06
CA THR A 125 -11.57 -6.51 -8.68
C THR A 125 -11.40 -6.35 -7.17
N LEU A 126 -10.78 -7.35 -6.52
CA LEU A 126 -10.32 -7.23 -5.13
C LEU A 126 -8.93 -6.63 -5.11
N VAL A 127 -8.79 -5.50 -4.43
CA VAL A 127 -7.50 -4.86 -4.13
C VAL A 127 -7.12 -5.16 -2.69
N THR A 128 -5.92 -5.70 -2.49
CA THR A 128 -5.30 -5.90 -1.17
C THR A 128 -4.12 -4.95 -1.02
N TYR A 129 -4.24 -3.99 -0.12
CA TYR A 129 -3.19 -3.01 0.15
C TYR A 129 -2.52 -3.32 1.48
N LYS A 130 -1.24 -3.67 1.43
CA LYS A 130 -0.41 -3.96 2.59
C LYS A 130 0.65 -2.87 2.76
N ILE A 131 0.85 -2.38 3.98
CA ILE A 131 1.93 -1.47 4.32
C ILE A 131 2.70 -2.06 5.49
N GLU A 132 3.99 -2.26 5.30
CA GLU A 132 4.96 -2.53 6.35
C GLU A 132 5.66 -1.23 6.70
N PHE A 133 5.74 -0.90 7.99
CA PHE A 133 6.36 0.34 8.45
C PHE A 133 7.04 0.14 9.80
N THR A 134 8.30 0.53 9.88
CA THR A 134 9.06 0.54 11.14
C THR A 134 9.82 1.84 11.26
N ALA A 135 9.45 2.66 12.23
CA ALA A 135 10.18 3.87 12.61
C ALA A 135 11.35 3.53 13.55
N LYS A 136 12.29 4.46 13.72
CA LYS A 136 13.34 4.33 14.73
C LYS A 136 12.77 4.29 16.16
N ALA A 137 11.67 5.02 16.42
CA ALA A 137 10.93 4.97 17.69
C ALA A 137 9.77 3.96 17.59
N PRO A 138 9.78 2.84 18.33
CA PRO A 138 8.84 1.70 18.12
C PRO A 138 7.37 2.07 18.30
N PHE A 139 7.04 2.90 19.30
CA PHE A 139 5.64 3.30 19.57
C PHE A 139 5.06 4.21 18.48
N VAL A 140 5.91 4.98 17.78
CA VAL A 140 5.53 5.86 16.67
C VAL A 140 5.00 5.03 15.48
N SER A 141 5.57 3.85 15.23
CA SER A 141 5.16 2.96 14.15
C SER A 141 3.69 2.56 14.25
N LYS A 142 3.24 2.19 15.44
CA LYS A 142 1.83 1.77 15.66
C LYS A 142 0.85 2.93 15.43
N LEU A 143 1.20 4.14 15.91
CA LEU A 143 0.37 5.32 15.73
C LEU A 143 0.24 5.71 14.24
N ILE A 144 1.37 5.73 13.52
CA ILE A 144 1.39 6.03 12.09
C ILE A 144 0.57 5.00 11.30
N LEU A 145 0.75 3.71 11.56
CA LEU A 145 -0.01 2.66 10.87
C LEU A 145 -1.51 2.75 11.14
N ALA A 146 -1.94 3.10 12.35
CA ALA A 146 -3.36 3.28 12.66
C ALA A 146 -3.96 4.45 11.85
N GLN A 147 -3.25 5.58 11.75
CA GLN A 147 -3.67 6.74 10.95
C GLN A 147 -3.69 6.41 9.46
N LEU A 148 -2.66 5.72 8.95
CA LEU A 148 -2.61 5.26 7.55
C LEU A 148 -3.76 4.32 7.22
N LYS A 149 -4.07 3.37 8.11
CA LYS A 149 -5.20 2.45 7.91
C LYS A 149 -6.52 3.21 7.73
N ALA A 150 -6.80 4.18 8.60
CA ALA A 150 -8.02 4.99 8.51
C ALA A 150 -8.06 5.79 7.20
N ALA A 151 -6.98 6.51 6.88
CA ALA A 151 -6.89 7.34 5.67
C ALA A 151 -7.05 6.52 4.38
N ILE A 152 -6.35 5.37 4.29
CA ILE A 152 -6.40 4.50 3.10
C ILE A 152 -7.78 3.86 2.96
N THR A 153 -8.40 3.41 4.05
CA THR A 153 -9.75 2.85 4.01
C THR A 153 -10.76 3.86 3.45
N LEU A 154 -10.68 5.11 3.89
CA LEU A 154 -11.54 6.19 3.39
C LEU A 154 -11.21 6.54 1.94
N GLY A 155 -9.93 6.69 1.60
CA GLY A 155 -9.47 7.02 0.25
C GLY A 155 -9.87 5.96 -0.77
N PHE A 156 -9.66 4.69 -0.46
CA PHE A 156 -10.05 3.57 -1.34
C PHE A 156 -11.57 3.45 -1.48
N SER A 157 -12.33 3.79 -0.44
CA SER A 157 -13.79 3.84 -0.53
C SER A 157 -14.27 4.94 -1.47
N LYS A 158 -13.60 6.09 -1.51
CA LYS A 158 -13.89 7.16 -2.49
C LYS A 158 -13.55 6.72 -3.92
N LEU A 159 -12.38 6.10 -4.12
CA LEU A 159 -11.96 5.62 -5.43
C LEU A 159 -12.86 4.50 -5.96
N ALA A 160 -13.25 3.56 -5.10
CA ALA A 160 -14.15 2.48 -5.49
C ALA A 160 -15.53 3.00 -5.94
N LYS A 161 -16.03 4.08 -5.34
CA LYS A 161 -17.25 4.74 -5.78
C LYS A 161 -17.09 5.47 -7.11
N SER A 162 -15.90 5.95 -7.45
CA SER A 162 -15.66 6.69 -8.70
C SER A 162 -15.58 5.82 -9.94
N VAL A 163 -15.39 4.50 -9.80
CA VAL A 163 -15.38 3.53 -10.91
C VAL A 163 -16.64 2.67 -10.97
N ALA A 164 -17.55 2.80 -10.03
CA ALA A 164 -18.80 2.04 -9.95
C ALA A 164 -19.99 2.73 -10.69
N SER A 165 -19.69 3.67 -11.59
CA SER A 165 -20.71 4.44 -12.33
C SER A 165 -20.93 3.94 -13.74
#